data_93be5896491dc0fd34abe2e9f8f15250
#
_entry.id   93be5896491dc0fd34abe2e9f8f15250
#
_cell.length_a   1.000
_cell.length_b   1.000
_cell.length_c   1.000
_cell.angle_alpha   90.00
_cell.angle_beta   90.00
_cell.angle_gamma   90.00
#
_symmetry.space_group_name_H-M   'P 1'
#
loop_
_entity.id
_entity.type
_entity.pdbx_description
1 polymer ?
#
loop_
_entity_poly.entity_id
_entity_poly.type
_entity_poly.pdbx_seq_one_letter_code
_entity_poly.pdbx_strand_id
1 'polypeptide(L)'
;MANFDGQTAVITGGAQGIGFATAKRLINDGCDVMIWDIDEKLGLETSKKLNCQFLKVDQTDNKAVQEATDKTIKQMDKIDILVCSAGIAGPTYTTWDYPVEEWSKVFNVNVNGVFYCNKYVVKTMRDKGYGRIINIASIAGKEGNPNASAYSASKAAVIGLTKSLGKETASQDIAVNCITPATAKTRILDQVSQEFIDYMISKIPRNRFVTVEEIASLIAFLASKENSFTTAGVFDISGGRATY
;
A
#
# COMPACT_ATOMS: atom_id res chain seq x y z
N MET A 1 18.76 -7.76 -9.56
CA MET A 1 17.60 -7.72 -8.63
C MET A 1 17.98 -6.79 -7.52
N ALA A 2 17.04 -6.01 -7.00
CA ALA A 2 17.31 -5.14 -5.85
C ALA A 2 17.82 -6.00 -4.69
N ASN A 3 18.80 -5.51 -3.95
CA ASN A 3 19.33 -6.18 -2.75
C ASN A 3 18.87 -5.36 -1.53
N PHE A 4 18.21 -6.03 -0.59
CA PHE A 4 17.70 -5.43 0.64
C PHE A 4 18.41 -5.96 1.89
N ASP A 5 19.58 -6.57 1.75
CA ASP A 5 20.35 -7.09 2.87
C ASP A 5 20.57 -6.00 3.94
N GLY A 6 20.22 -6.33 5.19
CA GLY A 6 20.29 -5.43 6.33
C GLY A 6 19.27 -4.31 6.33
N GLN A 7 18.25 -4.32 5.46
CA GLN A 7 17.11 -3.40 5.49
C GLN A 7 15.89 -4.03 6.14
N THR A 8 15.10 -3.20 6.80
CA THR A 8 13.88 -3.59 7.50
C THR A 8 12.66 -2.94 6.85
N ALA A 9 11.65 -3.74 6.54
CA ALA A 9 10.40 -3.28 5.95
C ALA A 9 9.20 -3.53 6.85
N VAL A 10 8.30 -2.55 6.91
CA VAL A 10 6.94 -2.70 7.44
C VAL A 10 5.95 -2.69 6.29
N ILE A 11 5.01 -3.66 6.29
CA ILE A 11 3.97 -3.77 5.25
C ILE A 11 2.62 -3.87 5.92
N THR A 12 1.77 -2.85 5.75
CA THR A 12 0.39 -2.89 6.24
C THR A 12 -0.51 -3.69 5.30
N GLY A 13 -1.47 -4.45 5.85
CA GLY A 13 -2.25 -5.38 5.04
C GLY A 13 -1.40 -6.50 4.45
N GLY A 14 -0.33 -6.89 5.16
CA GLY A 14 0.67 -7.84 4.68
C GLY A 14 0.24 -9.30 4.69
N ALA A 15 -0.91 -9.61 5.28
CA ALA A 15 -1.37 -10.99 5.41
C ALA A 15 -1.89 -11.60 4.09
N GLN A 16 -2.30 -10.78 3.11
CA GLN A 16 -2.86 -11.25 1.85
C GLN A 16 -2.63 -10.29 0.66
N GLY A 17 -3.01 -10.71 -0.53
CA GLY A 17 -3.07 -9.87 -1.74
C GLY A 17 -1.74 -9.21 -2.10
N ILE A 18 -1.79 -7.90 -2.39
CA ILE A 18 -0.62 -7.09 -2.77
C ILE A 18 0.40 -7.05 -1.63
N GLY A 19 -0.06 -6.87 -0.38
CA GLY A 19 0.83 -6.84 0.79
C GLY A 19 1.60 -8.13 0.97
N PHE A 20 0.93 -9.29 0.86
CA PHE A 20 1.57 -10.61 0.91
C PHE A 20 2.61 -10.79 -0.21
N ALA A 21 2.25 -10.45 -1.46
CA ALA A 21 3.18 -10.59 -2.58
C ALA A 21 4.40 -9.67 -2.43
N THR A 22 4.19 -8.46 -1.89
CA THR A 22 5.26 -7.52 -1.57
C THR A 22 6.17 -8.06 -0.47
N ALA A 23 5.59 -8.57 0.64
CA ALA A 23 6.36 -9.18 1.72
C ALA A 23 7.24 -10.34 1.21
N LYS A 24 6.62 -11.26 0.46
CA LYS A 24 7.31 -12.38 -0.17
C LYS A 24 8.47 -11.92 -1.08
N ARG A 25 8.22 -10.88 -1.89
CA ARG A 25 9.23 -10.35 -2.79
C ARG A 25 10.41 -9.73 -2.05
N LEU A 26 10.15 -8.87 -1.06
CA LEU A 26 11.20 -8.21 -0.30
C LEU A 26 12.02 -9.20 0.52
N ILE A 27 11.39 -10.22 1.12
CA ILE A 27 12.08 -11.32 1.83
C ILE A 27 13.01 -12.08 0.89
N ASN A 28 12.53 -12.45 -0.29
CA ASN A 28 13.35 -13.16 -1.28
C ASN A 28 14.55 -12.35 -1.76
N ASP A 29 14.46 -11.02 -1.69
CA ASP A 29 15.52 -10.09 -2.06
C ASP A 29 16.37 -9.65 -0.83
N GLY A 30 16.27 -10.35 0.33
CA GLY A 30 17.12 -10.19 1.51
C GLY A 30 16.63 -9.25 2.60
N CYS A 31 15.39 -8.74 2.51
CA CYS A 31 14.82 -7.82 3.50
C CYS A 31 14.30 -8.53 4.75
N ASP A 32 14.53 -7.98 5.93
CA ASP A 32 13.81 -8.34 7.13
C ASP A 32 12.43 -7.68 7.13
N VAL A 33 11.35 -8.47 7.25
CA VAL A 33 9.99 -7.98 7.10
C VAL A 33 9.16 -8.16 8.35
N MET A 34 8.45 -7.09 8.73
CA MET A 34 7.34 -7.09 9.69
C MET A 34 6.04 -6.82 8.95
N ILE A 35 5.08 -7.73 9.01
CA ILE A 35 3.73 -7.47 8.49
C ILE A 35 2.82 -6.95 9.61
N TRP A 36 2.04 -5.88 9.29
CA TRP A 36 0.98 -5.37 10.14
C TRP A 36 -0.36 -5.69 9.50
N ASP A 37 -1.23 -6.37 10.22
CA ASP A 37 -2.56 -6.69 9.73
C ASP A 37 -3.58 -6.72 10.88
N ILE A 38 -4.84 -6.43 10.59
CA ILE A 38 -5.92 -6.52 11.57
C ILE A 38 -6.36 -7.97 11.79
N ASP A 39 -6.22 -8.83 10.78
CA ASP A 39 -6.54 -10.24 10.85
C ASP A 39 -5.41 -11.02 11.51
N GLU A 40 -5.56 -11.26 12.82
CA GLU A 40 -4.55 -11.95 13.63
C GLU A 40 -4.30 -13.38 13.16
N LYS A 41 -5.35 -14.12 12.81
CA LYS A 41 -5.24 -15.52 12.39
C LYS A 41 -4.47 -15.61 11.07
N LEU A 42 -4.89 -14.86 10.07
CA LEU A 42 -4.25 -14.87 8.76
C LEU A 42 -2.83 -14.29 8.84
N GLY A 43 -2.60 -13.27 9.68
CA GLY A 43 -1.29 -12.68 9.92
C GLY A 43 -0.28 -13.67 10.50
N LEU A 44 -0.70 -14.46 11.50
CA LEU A 44 0.12 -15.52 12.10
C LEU A 44 0.41 -16.67 11.11
N GLU A 45 -0.58 -17.06 10.30
CA GLU A 45 -0.38 -18.08 9.25
C GLU A 45 0.62 -17.60 8.20
N THR A 46 0.46 -16.35 7.76
CA THR A 46 1.33 -15.73 6.75
C THR A 46 2.75 -15.52 7.27
N SER A 47 2.91 -15.05 8.49
CA SER A 47 4.25 -14.85 9.08
C SER A 47 5.02 -16.16 9.20
N LYS A 48 4.37 -17.25 9.60
CA LYS A 48 4.97 -18.59 9.58
C LYS A 48 5.38 -19.04 8.18
N LYS A 49 4.48 -18.83 7.19
CA LYS A 49 4.72 -19.22 5.80
C LYS A 49 5.89 -18.48 5.16
N LEU A 50 6.04 -17.20 5.47
CA LEU A 50 7.08 -16.33 4.92
C LEU A 50 8.34 -16.26 5.79
N ASN A 51 8.32 -16.88 6.99
CA ASN A 51 9.37 -16.75 8.00
C ASN A 51 9.68 -15.26 8.30
N CYS A 52 8.63 -14.47 8.57
CA CYS A 52 8.74 -13.06 8.91
C CYS A 52 8.01 -12.73 10.21
N GLN A 53 8.14 -11.50 10.68
CA GLN A 53 7.47 -11.06 11.90
C GLN A 53 6.05 -10.54 11.61
N PHE A 54 5.19 -10.56 12.64
CA PHE A 54 3.82 -10.10 12.57
C PHE A 54 3.44 -9.30 13.82
N LEU A 55 2.70 -8.21 13.61
CA LEU A 55 1.95 -7.51 14.65
C LEU A 55 0.50 -7.34 14.22
N LYS A 56 -0.43 -7.62 15.13
CA LYS A 56 -1.83 -7.25 14.96
C LYS A 56 -1.97 -5.75 15.11
N VAL A 57 -2.39 -5.06 14.07
CA VAL A 57 -2.54 -3.61 14.04
C VAL A 57 -3.82 -3.22 13.33
N ASP A 58 -4.69 -2.50 14.03
CA ASP A 58 -5.75 -1.73 13.39
C ASP A 58 -5.18 -0.36 13.00
N GLN A 59 -4.94 -0.12 11.71
CA GLN A 59 -4.38 1.15 11.25
C GLN A 59 -5.33 2.34 11.42
N THR A 60 -6.61 2.12 11.73
CA THR A 60 -7.55 3.20 12.03
C THR A 60 -7.39 3.75 13.44
N ASP A 61 -6.71 3.02 14.32
CA ASP A 61 -6.35 3.46 15.66
C ASP A 61 -4.96 4.11 15.67
N ASN A 62 -4.95 5.42 15.82
CA ASN A 62 -3.72 6.22 15.87
C ASN A 62 -2.73 5.77 16.96
N LYS A 63 -3.23 5.33 18.14
CA LYS A 63 -2.36 4.83 19.21
C LYS A 63 -1.79 3.46 18.88
N ALA A 64 -2.61 2.57 18.34
CA ALA A 64 -2.15 1.24 17.93
C ALA A 64 -1.03 1.33 16.88
N VAL A 65 -1.13 2.26 15.92
CA VAL A 65 -0.07 2.49 14.91
C VAL A 65 1.22 3.03 15.55
N GLN A 66 1.11 3.97 16.50
CA GLN A 66 2.28 4.47 17.24
C GLN A 66 2.96 3.35 18.01
N GLU A 67 2.21 2.58 18.81
CA GLU A 67 2.74 1.46 19.58
C GLU A 67 3.35 0.36 18.70
N ALA A 68 2.74 0.10 17.53
CA ALA A 68 3.28 -0.86 16.57
C ALA A 68 4.61 -0.37 15.98
N THR A 69 4.75 0.93 15.71
CA THR A 69 6.01 1.53 15.27
C THR A 69 7.10 1.34 16.31
N ASP A 70 6.81 1.68 17.58
CA ASP A 70 7.77 1.54 18.69
C ASP A 70 8.15 0.08 18.92
N LYS A 71 7.18 -0.84 18.88
CA LYS A 71 7.43 -2.30 19.00
C LYS A 71 8.29 -2.81 17.85
N THR A 72 8.02 -2.38 16.62
CA THR A 72 8.81 -2.78 15.45
C THR A 72 10.25 -2.33 15.59
N ILE A 73 10.50 -1.07 15.99
CA ILE A 73 11.87 -0.56 16.21
C ILE A 73 12.57 -1.34 17.33
N LYS A 74 11.86 -1.64 18.43
CA LYS A 74 12.43 -2.43 19.51
C LYS A 74 12.85 -3.84 19.08
N GLN A 75 12.13 -4.45 18.13
CA GLN A 75 12.38 -5.81 17.66
C GLN A 75 13.38 -5.86 16.50
N MET A 76 13.42 -4.85 15.65
CA MET A 76 14.13 -4.85 14.38
C MET A 76 15.14 -3.69 14.23
N ASP A 77 15.34 -2.88 15.28
CA ASP A 77 16.25 -1.71 15.38
C ASP A 77 15.83 -0.50 14.54
N LYS A 78 15.23 -0.69 13.38
CA LYS A 78 14.89 0.38 12.43
C LYS A 78 13.73 0.02 11.53
N ILE A 79 13.24 1.01 10.80
CA ILE A 79 12.30 0.83 9.67
C ILE A 79 12.87 1.62 8.50
N ASP A 80 13.42 0.91 7.50
CA ASP A 80 13.98 1.52 6.29
C ASP A 80 12.90 1.67 5.19
N ILE A 81 11.91 0.77 5.19
CA ILE A 81 10.88 0.70 4.15
C ILE A 81 9.49 0.62 4.81
N LEU A 82 8.56 1.44 4.32
CA LEU A 82 7.14 1.34 4.67
C LEU A 82 6.30 1.15 3.41
N VAL A 83 5.49 0.10 3.38
CA VAL A 83 4.50 -0.11 2.32
C VAL A 83 3.10 -0.08 2.92
N CYS A 84 2.33 0.97 2.62
CA CYS A 84 0.95 1.12 3.05
C CYS A 84 0.02 0.42 2.06
N SER A 85 -0.23 -0.88 2.27
CA SER A 85 -1.05 -1.71 1.38
C SER A 85 -2.45 -2.00 1.93
N ALA A 86 -2.68 -1.85 3.23
CA ALA A 86 -4.00 -2.05 3.81
C ALA A 86 -5.02 -1.04 3.27
N GLY A 87 -6.20 -1.53 2.92
CA GLY A 87 -7.29 -0.69 2.41
C GLY A 87 -8.54 -1.50 2.10
N ILE A 88 -9.67 -0.81 1.99
CA ILE A 88 -10.98 -1.39 1.66
C ILE A 88 -11.61 -0.65 0.47
N ALA A 89 -12.40 -1.36 -0.31
CA ALA A 89 -13.15 -0.76 -1.43
C ALA A 89 -14.41 -0.02 -0.96
N GLY A 90 -15.01 -0.47 0.14
CA GLY A 90 -16.35 -0.06 0.53
C GLY A 90 -17.44 -0.68 -0.35
N PRO A 91 -18.72 -0.42 -0.06
CA PRO A 91 -19.84 -0.90 -0.85
C PRO A 91 -20.00 -0.12 -2.16
N THR A 92 -20.79 -0.66 -3.06
CA THR A 92 -21.08 -0.07 -4.38
C THR A 92 -22.45 0.65 -4.35
N TYR A 93 -22.40 1.99 -4.38
CA TYR A 93 -23.59 2.86 -4.42
C TYR A 93 -23.34 4.08 -5.29
N THR A 94 -24.39 4.63 -5.86
CA THR A 94 -24.33 5.98 -6.45
C THR A 94 -23.96 7.00 -5.37
N THR A 95 -23.36 8.11 -5.76
CA THR A 95 -22.88 9.11 -4.77
C THR A 95 -24.01 9.67 -3.91
N TRP A 96 -25.20 9.85 -4.48
CA TRP A 96 -26.36 10.40 -3.75
C TRP A 96 -27.05 9.38 -2.82
N ASP A 97 -26.82 8.07 -3.00
CA ASP A 97 -27.33 7.00 -2.15
C ASP A 97 -26.23 6.39 -1.24
N TYR A 98 -25.00 6.93 -1.30
CA TYR A 98 -23.87 6.35 -0.57
C TYR A 98 -24.04 6.55 0.94
N PRO A 99 -24.07 5.47 1.78
CA PRO A 99 -24.23 5.60 3.22
C PRO A 99 -23.06 6.37 3.84
N VAL A 100 -23.37 7.39 4.68
CA VAL A 100 -22.36 8.27 5.30
C VAL A 100 -21.40 7.48 6.19
N GLU A 101 -21.88 6.47 6.89
CA GLU A 101 -21.09 5.61 7.77
C GLU A 101 -20.07 4.80 6.98
N GLU A 102 -20.46 4.26 5.82
CA GLU A 102 -19.55 3.52 4.95
C GLU A 102 -18.54 4.45 4.27
N TRP A 103 -18.93 5.67 3.90
CA TRP A 103 -18.01 6.71 3.47
C TRP A 103 -16.94 6.98 4.52
N SER A 104 -17.36 7.24 5.76
CA SER A 104 -16.47 7.51 6.89
C SER A 104 -15.53 6.34 7.18
N LYS A 105 -16.03 5.11 7.10
CA LYS A 105 -15.24 3.88 7.29
C LYS A 105 -14.15 3.74 6.21
N VAL A 106 -14.49 3.97 4.92
CA VAL A 106 -13.51 3.94 3.83
C VAL A 106 -12.42 4.98 4.05
N PHE A 107 -12.78 6.21 4.43
CA PHE A 107 -11.79 7.26 4.72
C PHE A 107 -10.94 6.95 5.94
N ASN A 108 -11.52 6.40 7.00
CA ASN A 108 -10.75 6.03 8.19
C ASN A 108 -9.68 4.98 7.86
N VAL A 109 -10.02 3.95 7.09
CA VAL A 109 -9.04 2.94 6.70
C VAL A 109 -8.05 3.49 5.66
N ASN A 110 -8.56 4.01 4.53
CA ASN A 110 -7.72 4.30 3.36
C ASN A 110 -6.94 5.61 3.46
N VAL A 111 -7.38 6.57 4.28
CA VAL A 111 -6.75 7.89 4.38
C VAL A 111 -6.13 8.08 5.77
N ASN A 112 -6.95 8.04 6.83
CA ASN A 112 -6.45 8.26 8.18
C ASN A 112 -5.42 7.19 8.59
N GLY A 113 -5.70 5.91 8.29
CA GLY A 113 -4.77 4.82 8.56
C GLY A 113 -3.44 4.98 7.82
N VAL A 114 -3.47 5.32 6.54
CA VAL A 114 -2.25 5.60 5.75
C VAL A 114 -1.51 6.81 6.32
N PHE A 115 -2.23 7.87 6.68
CA PHE A 115 -1.63 9.05 7.32
C PHE A 115 -0.94 8.68 8.65
N TYR A 116 -1.58 7.88 9.52
CA TYR A 116 -0.97 7.49 10.80
C TYR A 116 0.30 6.65 10.59
N CYS A 117 0.28 5.69 9.67
CA CYS A 117 1.47 4.90 9.33
C CYS A 117 2.60 5.79 8.82
N ASN A 118 2.31 6.67 7.86
CA ASN A 118 3.30 7.62 7.34
C ASN A 118 3.84 8.53 8.47
N LYS A 119 2.95 9.11 9.29
CA LYS A 119 3.30 10.05 10.36
C LYS A 119 4.30 9.48 11.36
N TYR A 120 4.07 8.27 11.83
CA TYR A 120 4.92 7.69 12.87
C TYR A 120 6.20 7.10 12.30
N VAL A 121 6.12 6.40 11.17
CA VAL A 121 7.29 5.78 10.58
C VAL A 121 8.26 6.82 9.98
N VAL A 122 7.77 7.87 9.31
CA VAL A 122 8.65 8.89 8.74
C VAL A 122 9.51 9.61 9.79
N LYS A 123 9.02 9.76 11.03
CA LYS A 123 9.82 10.35 12.11
C LYS A 123 11.09 9.54 12.36
N THR A 124 10.96 8.21 12.43
CA THR A 124 12.08 7.31 12.68
C THR A 124 13.05 7.27 11.50
N MET A 125 12.54 7.35 10.26
CA MET A 125 13.35 7.45 9.06
C MET A 125 14.16 8.76 9.04
N ARG A 126 13.54 9.88 9.45
CA ARG A 126 14.22 11.19 9.53
C ARG A 126 15.36 11.18 10.55
N ASP A 127 15.18 10.53 11.67
CA ASP A 127 16.22 10.39 12.71
C ASP A 127 17.41 9.55 12.22
N LYS A 128 17.16 8.56 11.35
CA LYS A 128 18.19 7.71 10.73
C LYS A 128 18.74 8.29 9.41
N GLY A 129 18.10 9.30 8.80
CA GLY A 129 18.49 9.94 7.55
C GLY A 129 18.21 9.13 6.28
N TYR A 130 17.44 8.04 6.38
CA TYR A 130 17.10 7.16 5.25
C TYR A 130 15.67 6.63 5.35
N GLY A 131 14.99 6.52 4.20
CA GLY A 131 13.68 5.88 4.15
C GLY A 131 13.09 5.74 2.75
N ARG A 132 12.24 4.73 2.57
CA ARG A 132 11.44 4.49 1.36
C ARG A 132 10.00 4.22 1.76
N ILE A 133 9.08 5.10 1.38
CA ILE A 133 7.65 4.96 1.67
C ILE A 133 6.89 4.78 0.36
N ILE A 134 6.12 3.69 0.26
CA ILE A 134 5.28 3.39 -0.88
C ILE A 134 3.83 3.29 -0.44
N ASN A 135 3.00 4.24 -0.84
CA ASN A 135 1.58 4.22 -0.57
C ASN A 135 0.81 3.58 -1.74
N ILE A 136 -0.07 2.62 -1.46
CA ILE A 136 -0.89 1.99 -2.49
C ILE A 136 -2.15 2.85 -2.72
N ALA A 137 -2.11 3.66 -3.77
CA ALA A 137 -3.28 4.36 -4.28
C ALA A 137 -4.13 3.44 -5.19
N SER A 138 -4.65 3.95 -6.28
CA SER A 138 -5.40 3.20 -7.29
C SER A 138 -5.57 4.07 -8.54
N ILE A 139 -5.77 3.43 -9.68
CA ILE A 139 -6.27 4.11 -10.88
C ILE A 139 -7.58 4.87 -10.61
N ALA A 140 -8.43 4.34 -9.72
CA ALA A 140 -9.67 4.99 -9.31
C ALA A 140 -9.43 6.36 -8.65
N GLY A 141 -8.28 6.58 -8.02
CA GLY A 141 -7.89 7.88 -7.47
C GLY A 141 -7.50 8.92 -8.53
N LYS A 142 -7.20 8.49 -9.75
CA LYS A 142 -6.90 9.36 -10.90
C LYS A 142 -8.15 9.65 -11.73
N GLU A 143 -8.94 8.63 -12.05
CA GLU A 143 -10.05 8.71 -13.00
C GLU A 143 -11.41 8.89 -12.33
N GLY A 144 -11.57 8.41 -11.07
CA GLY A 144 -12.88 8.19 -10.47
C GLY A 144 -13.59 6.97 -11.06
N ASN A 145 -14.24 6.16 -10.22
CA ASN A 145 -15.07 5.07 -10.68
C ASN A 145 -16.53 5.33 -10.32
N PRO A 146 -17.49 5.22 -11.25
CA PRO A 146 -18.91 5.25 -10.93
C PRO A 146 -19.25 4.25 -9.82
N ASN A 147 -20.15 4.62 -8.93
CA ASN A 147 -20.62 3.82 -7.80
C ASN A 147 -19.55 3.45 -6.74
N ALA A 148 -18.38 4.06 -6.80
CA ALA A 148 -17.27 3.86 -5.88
C ALA A 148 -16.65 5.21 -5.45
N SER A 149 -17.49 6.21 -5.19
CA SER A 149 -17.06 7.59 -4.91
C SER A 149 -16.17 7.69 -3.66
N ALA A 150 -16.51 6.99 -2.57
CA ALA A 150 -15.70 6.98 -1.34
C ALA A 150 -14.31 6.39 -1.59
N TYR A 151 -14.24 5.25 -2.29
CA TYR A 151 -12.96 4.64 -2.66
C TYR A 151 -12.11 5.55 -3.54
N SER A 152 -12.71 6.08 -4.61
CA SER A 152 -12.02 6.97 -5.56
C SER A 152 -11.47 8.22 -4.85
N ALA A 153 -12.30 8.89 -4.06
CA ALA A 153 -11.90 10.06 -3.30
C ALA A 153 -10.80 9.74 -2.28
N SER A 154 -10.90 8.59 -1.57
CA SER A 154 -9.87 8.16 -0.61
C SER A 154 -8.53 7.90 -1.29
N LYS A 155 -8.52 7.28 -2.48
CA LYS A 155 -7.29 7.01 -3.22
C LYS A 155 -6.68 8.26 -3.86
N ALA A 156 -7.50 9.25 -4.23
CA ALA A 156 -7.03 10.57 -4.62
C ALA A 156 -6.38 11.32 -3.44
N ALA A 157 -6.95 11.21 -2.24
CA ALA A 157 -6.36 11.77 -1.02
C ALA A 157 -4.97 11.17 -0.71
N VAL A 158 -4.78 9.85 -0.90
CA VAL A 158 -3.48 9.19 -0.75
C VAL A 158 -2.44 9.74 -1.74
N ILE A 159 -2.83 10.03 -2.98
CA ILE A 159 -1.96 10.68 -3.96
C ILE A 159 -1.51 12.07 -3.46
N GLY A 160 -2.46 12.88 -2.96
CA GLY A 160 -2.16 14.20 -2.39
C GLY A 160 -1.22 14.12 -1.19
N LEU A 161 -1.50 13.22 -0.23
CA LEU A 161 -0.65 12.98 0.94
C LEU A 161 0.78 12.60 0.54
N THR A 162 0.92 11.69 -0.41
CA THR A 162 2.22 11.25 -0.94
C THR A 162 3.04 12.41 -1.48
N LYS A 163 2.41 13.28 -2.28
CA LYS A 163 3.07 14.45 -2.89
C LYS A 163 3.53 15.45 -1.82
N SER A 164 2.72 15.69 -0.80
CA SER A 164 3.08 16.59 0.30
C SER A 164 4.28 16.04 1.08
N LEU A 165 4.16 14.80 1.58
CA LEU A 165 5.20 14.19 2.41
C LEU A 165 6.52 14.01 1.65
N GLY A 166 6.46 13.63 0.35
CA GLY A 166 7.66 13.47 -0.47
C GLY A 166 8.43 14.80 -0.68
N LYS A 167 7.72 15.93 -0.75
CA LYS A 167 8.36 17.25 -0.80
C LYS A 167 8.92 17.68 0.55
N GLU A 168 8.23 17.37 1.64
CA GLU A 168 8.68 17.68 3.01
C GLU A 168 9.96 16.93 3.41
N THR A 169 10.18 15.74 2.83
CA THR A 169 11.35 14.89 3.14
C THR A 169 12.47 14.97 2.09
N ALA A 170 12.29 15.72 1.02
CA ALA A 170 13.20 15.74 -0.15
C ALA A 170 14.64 16.20 0.14
N SER A 171 14.88 16.87 1.27
CA SER A 171 16.24 17.28 1.70
C SER A 171 17.04 16.14 2.36
N GLN A 172 16.41 14.99 2.63
CA GLN A 172 17.04 13.79 3.18
C GLN A 172 16.94 12.65 2.17
N ASP A 173 17.68 11.56 2.35
CA ASP A 173 17.52 10.34 1.53
C ASP A 173 16.25 9.56 1.93
N ILE A 174 15.11 10.28 1.88
CA ILE A 174 13.79 9.72 2.14
C ILE A 174 12.90 9.96 0.93
N ALA A 175 12.56 8.88 0.22
CA ALA A 175 11.67 8.94 -0.93
C ALA A 175 10.27 8.43 -0.57
N VAL A 176 9.26 9.24 -0.87
CA VAL A 176 7.85 8.91 -0.65
C VAL A 176 7.12 8.92 -1.99
N ASN A 177 6.65 7.75 -2.41
CA ASN A 177 6.00 7.58 -3.70
C ASN A 177 4.67 6.82 -3.53
N CYS A 178 3.79 6.89 -4.51
CA CYS A 178 2.63 6.02 -4.58
C CYS A 178 2.53 5.32 -5.92
N ILE A 179 1.83 4.19 -5.91
CA ILE A 179 1.49 3.46 -7.13
C ILE A 179 -0.02 3.50 -7.36
N THR A 180 -0.43 3.47 -8.64
CA THR A 180 -1.84 3.47 -9.05
C THR A 180 -2.17 2.22 -9.87
N PRO A 181 -2.38 1.07 -9.19
CA PRO A 181 -2.73 -0.17 -9.88
C PRO A 181 -4.11 -0.09 -10.53
N ALA A 182 -4.26 -0.74 -11.69
CA ALA A 182 -5.56 -1.21 -12.17
C ALA A 182 -6.05 -2.39 -11.31
N THR A 183 -7.14 -3.03 -11.72
CA THR A 183 -7.67 -4.21 -11.04
C THR A 183 -6.62 -5.31 -11.01
N ALA A 184 -6.23 -5.71 -9.80
CA ALA A 184 -5.30 -6.81 -9.59
C ALA A 184 -6.05 -8.15 -9.54
N LYS A 185 -5.43 -9.19 -10.10
CA LYS A 185 -5.95 -10.55 -9.99
C LYS A 185 -5.81 -11.04 -8.55
N THR A 186 -6.88 -10.92 -7.77
CA THR A 186 -6.98 -11.38 -6.39
C THR A 186 -8.20 -12.28 -6.22
N ARG A 187 -8.32 -12.95 -5.08
CA ARG A 187 -9.47 -13.82 -4.76
C ARG A 187 -10.84 -13.13 -4.84
N ILE A 188 -10.88 -11.80 -4.83
CA ILE A 188 -12.13 -11.03 -4.99
C ILE A 188 -12.76 -11.30 -6.36
N LEU A 189 -11.97 -11.59 -7.39
CA LEU A 189 -12.49 -11.90 -8.73
C LEU A 189 -13.24 -13.24 -8.80
N ASP A 190 -12.99 -14.15 -7.87
CA ASP A 190 -13.70 -15.45 -7.83
C ASP A 190 -15.18 -15.28 -7.43
N GLN A 191 -15.58 -14.09 -6.98
CA GLN A 191 -16.93 -13.77 -6.47
C GLN A 191 -17.76 -12.89 -7.41
N VAL A 192 -17.23 -12.54 -8.57
CA VAL A 192 -17.89 -11.66 -9.55
C VAL A 192 -18.22 -12.39 -10.85
N SER A 193 -19.26 -11.91 -11.58
CA SER A 193 -19.66 -12.52 -12.84
C SER A 193 -18.61 -12.37 -13.94
N GLN A 194 -18.62 -13.29 -14.91
CA GLN A 194 -17.72 -13.23 -16.06
C GLN A 194 -17.92 -11.94 -16.86
N GLU A 195 -19.16 -11.49 -17.03
CA GLU A 195 -19.47 -10.22 -17.72
C GLU A 195 -18.83 -9.01 -17.06
N PHE A 196 -18.80 -9.00 -15.70
CA PHE A 196 -18.14 -7.93 -14.96
C PHE A 196 -16.62 -8.00 -15.08
N ILE A 197 -16.05 -9.20 -15.11
CA ILE A 197 -14.62 -9.42 -15.39
C ILE A 197 -14.27 -8.89 -16.78
N ASP A 198 -15.03 -9.24 -17.80
CA ASP A 198 -14.81 -8.82 -19.19
C ASP A 198 -14.94 -7.29 -19.33
N TYR A 199 -15.94 -6.70 -18.65
CA TYR A 199 -16.07 -5.24 -18.58
C TYR A 199 -14.85 -4.58 -17.96
N MET A 200 -14.33 -5.09 -16.85
CA MET A 200 -13.13 -4.54 -16.21
C MET A 200 -11.89 -4.67 -17.11
N ILE A 201 -11.73 -5.82 -17.76
CA ILE A 201 -10.61 -6.07 -18.69
C ILE A 201 -10.68 -5.13 -19.89
N SER A 202 -11.89 -4.86 -20.45
CA SER A 202 -12.06 -3.96 -21.59
C SER A 202 -11.58 -2.52 -21.34
N LYS A 203 -11.43 -2.12 -20.08
CA LYS A 203 -10.85 -0.82 -19.68
C LYS A 203 -9.32 -0.80 -19.70
N ILE A 204 -8.68 -1.97 -19.80
CA ILE A 204 -7.23 -2.09 -19.68
C ILE A 204 -6.65 -2.41 -21.07
N PRO A 205 -5.89 -1.51 -21.72
CA PRO A 205 -5.32 -1.75 -23.05
C PRO A 205 -4.47 -3.01 -23.17
N ARG A 206 -3.80 -3.44 -22.08
CA ARG A 206 -3.07 -4.73 -22.06
C ARG A 206 -3.98 -5.96 -22.04
N ASN A 207 -5.31 -5.77 -22.02
CA ASN A 207 -6.33 -6.83 -22.12
C ASN A 207 -6.19 -7.95 -21.08
N ARG A 208 -5.72 -7.63 -19.89
CA ARG A 208 -5.64 -8.53 -18.73
C ARG A 208 -5.52 -7.76 -17.43
N PHE A 209 -5.82 -8.42 -16.32
CA PHE A 209 -5.51 -7.88 -14.99
C PHE A 209 -4.00 -7.84 -14.73
N VAL A 210 -3.56 -6.89 -13.92
CA VAL A 210 -2.22 -6.89 -13.35
C VAL A 210 -2.11 -7.99 -12.29
N THR A 211 -0.97 -8.67 -12.22
CA THR A 211 -0.71 -9.65 -11.16
C THR A 211 -0.16 -8.97 -9.91
N VAL A 212 -0.33 -9.59 -8.76
CA VAL A 212 0.21 -9.06 -7.51
C VAL A 212 1.75 -9.09 -7.50
N GLU A 213 2.35 -10.01 -8.25
CA GLU A 213 3.80 -10.11 -8.45
C GLU A 213 4.35 -8.96 -9.31
N GLU A 214 3.62 -8.52 -10.34
CA GLU A 214 4.00 -7.34 -11.14
C GLU A 214 3.95 -6.07 -10.28
N ILE A 215 2.92 -5.94 -9.42
CA ILE A 215 2.81 -4.83 -8.47
C ILE A 215 3.97 -4.88 -7.46
N ALA A 216 4.26 -6.05 -6.88
CA ALA A 216 5.36 -6.23 -5.93
C ALA A 216 6.73 -5.91 -6.57
N SER A 217 6.90 -6.15 -7.86
CA SER A 217 8.14 -5.82 -8.59
C SER A 217 8.34 -4.31 -8.70
N LEU A 218 7.28 -3.55 -9.00
CA LEU A 218 7.35 -2.08 -9.02
C LEU A 218 7.59 -1.53 -7.61
N ILE A 219 6.92 -2.08 -6.59
CA ILE A 219 7.14 -1.69 -5.20
C ILE A 219 8.60 -1.95 -4.79
N ALA A 220 9.16 -3.11 -5.15
CA ALA A 220 10.55 -3.45 -4.84
C ALA A 220 11.54 -2.46 -5.47
N PHE A 221 11.31 -2.03 -6.73
CA PHE A 221 12.12 -0.97 -7.33
C PHE A 221 12.02 0.34 -6.55
N LEU A 222 10.80 0.80 -6.24
CA LEU A 222 10.58 2.06 -5.51
C LEU A 222 11.14 2.03 -4.07
N ALA A 223 11.19 0.85 -3.45
CA ALA A 223 11.73 0.62 -2.12
C ALA A 223 13.26 0.48 -2.10
N SER A 224 13.88 0.22 -3.25
CA SER A 224 15.31 -0.03 -3.34
C SER A 224 16.16 1.25 -3.28
N LYS A 225 17.46 1.09 -3.05
CA LYS A 225 18.44 2.18 -3.16
C LYS A 225 18.64 2.67 -4.60
N GLU A 226 18.24 1.88 -5.60
CA GLU A 226 18.27 2.30 -7.02
C GLU A 226 17.32 3.48 -7.26
N ASN A 227 16.23 3.58 -6.49
CA ASN A 227 15.37 4.76 -6.48
C ASN A 227 16.00 5.86 -5.60
N SER A 228 17.02 6.53 -6.12
CA SER A 228 17.77 7.56 -5.38
C SER A 228 17.29 8.97 -5.66
N PHE A 229 16.51 9.22 -6.70
CA PHE A 229 16.14 10.57 -7.14
C PHE A 229 14.63 10.82 -7.20
N THR A 230 13.79 9.77 -7.24
CA THR A 230 12.36 9.93 -7.41
C THR A 230 11.63 9.95 -6.07
N THR A 231 11.00 11.09 -5.76
CA THR A 231 10.10 11.27 -4.62
C THR A 231 8.86 12.07 -5.04
N ALA A 232 7.78 12.01 -4.27
CA ALA A 232 6.47 12.60 -4.58
C ALA A 232 5.85 12.12 -5.91
N GLY A 233 6.36 11.01 -6.45
CA GLY A 233 5.93 10.43 -7.71
C GLY A 233 4.64 9.62 -7.60
N VAL A 234 3.90 9.57 -8.71
CA VAL A 234 2.70 8.74 -8.89
C VAL A 234 2.98 7.76 -10.01
N PHE A 235 3.27 6.52 -9.66
CA PHE A 235 3.66 5.49 -10.63
C PHE A 235 2.46 4.68 -11.09
N ASP A 236 2.16 4.79 -12.36
CA ASP A 236 1.07 4.05 -12.97
C ASP A 236 1.45 2.59 -13.20
N ILE A 237 0.55 1.69 -12.81
CA ILE A 237 0.61 0.26 -13.16
C ILE A 237 -0.78 -0.22 -13.60
N SER A 238 -1.38 0.53 -14.52
CA SER A 238 -2.75 0.32 -15.00
C SER A 238 -2.82 -0.43 -16.35
N GLY A 239 -1.69 -0.81 -16.93
CA GLY A 239 -1.66 -1.47 -18.24
C GLY A 239 -2.05 -0.56 -19.40
N GLY A 240 -1.79 0.75 -19.27
CA GLY A 240 -2.08 1.77 -20.26
C GLY A 240 -3.47 2.40 -20.11
N ARG A 241 -4.21 2.09 -19.04
CA ARG A 241 -5.54 2.69 -18.78
C ARG A 241 -5.43 4.18 -18.45
N ALA A 242 -4.48 4.58 -17.62
CA ALA A 242 -4.16 5.98 -17.38
C ALA A 242 -2.88 6.38 -18.10
N THR A 243 -2.81 7.63 -18.57
CA THR A 243 -1.69 8.19 -19.34
C THR A 243 -1.06 9.44 -18.71
N TYR A 244 -1.46 9.81 -17.47
CA TYR A 244 -0.96 10.97 -16.75
C TYR A 244 -0.64 10.66 -15.30
#